data_fe977a1a625d1822585ef1ed8d93ce08
#
_entry.id   fe977a1a625d1822585ef1ed8d93ce08
#
_cell.length_a   1.000
_cell.length_b   1.000
_cell.length_c   1.000
_cell.angle_alpha   90.00
_cell.angle_beta   90.00
_cell.angle_gamma   90.00
#
_symmetry.space_group_name_H-M   'P 1'
#
loop_
_entity.id
_entity.type
_entity.pdbx_description
1 polymer ?
#
loop_
_entity_poly.entity_id
_entity_poly.type
_entity_poly.pdbx_seq_one_letter_code
_entity_poly.pdbx_strand_id
1 'polypeptide(L)'
;CADTGYQGWKTPHAGYSMEECIFCECATGQRVLEYWKRKSVAKKQADMEKLFVGACIPAHFRSFTLDSIRQRAINEPDKKAAIDAVEQWITVGYVEDPVTKRYKSGLVLAGDYGRGKTGTMTPAIRHSLEQGKSGLWIEVTDFVGAIQSGYRDGTSLERLEAAQKVDVILLDDLGDKSRDGAETDDRRRIIYQLVNYRH
;
A
#
# COMPACT_ATOMS: atom_id res chain seq x y z
N CYS A 1 -9.44 3.94 42.03
CA CYS A 1 -10.05 3.33 40.82
C CYS A 1 -11.18 2.34 41.16
N ALA A 2 -11.51 2.12 42.41
CA ALA A 2 -12.58 1.20 42.88
C ALA A 2 -12.64 -0.11 42.03
N ASP A 3 -11.47 -0.69 41.76
CA ASP A 3 -11.27 -1.92 40.97
C ASP A 3 -11.75 -1.90 39.49
N THR A 4 -12.11 -0.72 38.98
CA THR A 4 -12.50 -0.58 37.57
C THR A 4 -11.33 -0.51 36.60
N GLY A 5 -10.14 -0.23 37.10
CA GLY A 5 -8.92 -0.05 36.30
C GLY A 5 -8.74 1.36 35.71
N TYR A 6 -9.68 2.27 35.91
CA TYR A 6 -9.61 3.65 35.42
C TYR A 6 -9.55 4.66 36.56
N GLN A 7 -8.91 5.81 36.28
CA GLN A 7 -8.95 7.01 37.12
C GLN A 7 -9.86 8.04 36.43
N GLY A 8 -11.05 8.26 36.99
CA GLY A 8 -12.04 9.15 36.43
C GLY A 8 -13.10 8.47 35.56
N TRP A 9 -13.89 9.27 34.86
CA TRP A 9 -15.07 8.84 34.11
C TRP A 9 -14.83 8.62 32.60
N LYS A 10 -13.70 9.10 32.07
CA LYS A 10 -13.32 8.87 30.68
C LYS A 10 -12.83 7.44 30.51
N THR A 11 -13.59 6.63 29.84
CA THR A 11 -13.28 5.23 29.56
C THR A 11 -13.53 4.90 28.10
N PRO A 12 -12.82 3.92 27.51
CA PRO A 12 -13.07 3.52 26.14
C PRO A 12 -14.49 2.98 25.91
N HIS A 13 -15.14 2.47 26.96
CA HIS A 13 -16.53 2.05 26.93
C HIS A 13 -17.50 3.23 26.80
N ALA A 14 -17.11 4.41 27.26
CA ALA A 14 -17.87 5.65 27.10
C ALA A 14 -17.54 6.40 25.81
N GLY A 15 -16.78 5.78 24.90
CA GLY A 15 -16.46 6.34 23.57
C GLY A 15 -15.23 7.25 23.53
N TYR A 16 -14.48 7.36 24.62
CA TYR A 16 -13.24 8.14 24.63
C TYR A 16 -12.08 7.38 24.00
N SER A 17 -11.14 8.09 23.36
CA SER A 17 -9.91 7.50 22.85
C SER A 17 -9.03 7.01 24.00
N MET A 18 -8.10 6.08 23.71
CA MET A 18 -7.18 5.60 24.74
C MET A 18 -6.26 6.68 25.32
N GLU A 19 -5.96 7.71 24.54
CA GLU A 19 -5.14 8.85 24.92
C GLU A 19 -5.86 9.78 25.91
N GLU A 20 -7.21 9.81 25.84
CA GLU A 20 -8.04 10.60 26.76
C GLU A 20 -8.34 9.86 28.07
N CYS A 21 -8.11 8.56 28.12
CA CYS A 21 -8.39 7.72 29.28
C CYS A 21 -7.19 7.68 30.23
N ILE A 22 -7.44 7.85 31.53
CA ILE A 22 -6.43 7.70 32.57
C ILE A 22 -6.60 6.33 33.23
N PHE A 23 -5.61 5.46 33.02
CA PHE A 23 -5.61 4.13 33.61
C PHE A 23 -4.97 4.15 35.01
N CYS A 24 -5.50 3.35 35.93
CA CYS A 24 -4.93 3.20 37.25
C CYS A 24 -3.61 2.44 37.18
N GLU A 25 -2.62 2.82 37.99
CA GLU A 25 -1.34 2.10 38.07
C GLU A 25 -1.43 0.76 38.84
N CYS A 26 -2.57 0.46 39.46
CA CYS A 26 -2.82 -0.82 40.12
C CYS A 26 -2.84 -2.00 39.15
N ALA A 27 -2.76 -3.22 39.65
CA ALA A 27 -2.72 -4.44 38.84
C ALA A 27 -3.95 -4.57 37.91
N THR A 28 -5.13 -4.10 38.35
CA THR A 28 -6.34 -4.08 37.52
C THR A 28 -6.20 -3.06 36.39
N GLY A 29 -5.70 -1.84 36.68
CA GLY A 29 -5.50 -0.81 35.67
C GLY A 29 -4.49 -1.22 34.60
N GLN A 30 -3.40 -1.87 35.01
CA GLN A 30 -2.41 -2.41 34.07
C GLN A 30 -3.01 -3.47 33.13
N ARG A 31 -3.81 -4.42 33.67
CA ARG A 31 -4.51 -5.44 32.86
C ARG A 31 -5.51 -4.82 31.88
N VAL A 32 -6.26 -3.81 32.31
CA VAL A 32 -7.23 -3.09 31.50
C VAL A 32 -6.49 -2.32 30.38
N LEU A 33 -5.41 -1.64 30.71
CA LEU A 33 -4.57 -0.94 29.72
C LEU A 33 -4.00 -1.90 28.65
N GLU A 34 -3.49 -3.06 29.08
CA GLU A 34 -3.00 -4.07 28.13
C GLU A 34 -4.09 -4.63 27.23
N TYR A 35 -5.28 -4.90 27.78
CA TYR A 35 -6.43 -5.34 27.00
C TYR A 35 -6.79 -4.35 25.90
N TRP A 36 -6.87 -3.05 26.23
CA TRP A 36 -7.21 -2.02 25.23
C TRP A 36 -6.10 -1.78 24.23
N LYS A 37 -4.82 -1.86 24.65
CA LYS A 37 -3.69 -1.82 23.71
C LYS A 37 -3.78 -2.94 22.68
N ARG A 38 -4.02 -4.18 23.11
CA ARG A 38 -4.21 -5.33 22.19
C ARG A 38 -5.38 -5.14 21.27
N LYS A 39 -6.51 -4.67 21.79
CA LYS A 39 -7.72 -4.40 20.99
C LYS A 39 -7.50 -3.29 19.95
N SER A 40 -6.80 -2.23 20.32
CA SER A 40 -6.43 -1.15 19.39
C SER A 40 -5.51 -1.64 18.27
N VAL A 41 -4.50 -2.45 18.60
CA VAL A 41 -3.60 -3.05 17.60
C VAL A 41 -4.38 -3.97 16.67
N ALA A 42 -5.23 -4.85 17.20
CA ALA A 42 -6.05 -5.74 16.38
C ALA A 42 -7.00 -4.97 15.44
N LYS A 43 -7.60 -3.88 15.93
CA LYS A 43 -8.44 -3.01 15.08
C LYS A 43 -7.63 -2.38 13.96
N LYS A 44 -6.46 -1.79 14.27
CA LYS A 44 -5.58 -1.20 13.26
C LYS A 44 -5.16 -2.22 12.19
N GLN A 45 -4.83 -3.45 12.63
CA GLN A 45 -4.48 -4.53 11.70
C GLN A 45 -5.67 -4.91 10.80
N ALA A 46 -6.88 -5.03 11.35
CA ALA A 46 -8.06 -5.34 10.57
C ALA A 46 -8.43 -4.22 9.57
N ASP A 47 -8.25 -2.96 9.96
CA ASP A 47 -8.50 -1.83 9.07
C ASP A 47 -7.45 -1.77 7.95
N MET A 48 -6.17 -2.02 8.25
CA MET A 48 -5.12 -2.14 7.23
C MET A 48 -5.37 -3.31 6.27
N GLU A 49 -5.83 -4.45 6.78
CA GLU A 49 -6.15 -5.60 5.92
C GLU A 49 -7.27 -5.26 4.91
N LYS A 50 -8.29 -4.51 5.32
CA LYS A 50 -9.33 -4.02 4.40
C LYS A 50 -8.74 -3.11 3.32
N LEU A 51 -7.83 -2.20 3.69
CA LEU A 51 -7.15 -1.33 2.73
C LEU A 51 -6.31 -2.14 1.73
N PHE A 52 -5.58 -3.15 2.20
CA PHE A 52 -4.79 -4.03 1.33
C PHE A 52 -5.65 -4.83 0.36
N VAL A 53 -6.78 -5.35 0.83
CA VAL A 53 -7.75 -6.05 -0.03
C VAL A 53 -8.32 -5.08 -1.06
N GLY A 54 -8.73 -3.88 -0.65
CA GLY A 54 -9.26 -2.85 -1.54
C GLY A 54 -8.25 -2.37 -2.59
N ALA A 55 -6.96 -2.33 -2.24
CA ALA A 55 -5.86 -2.01 -3.14
C ALA A 55 -5.37 -3.20 -3.98
N CYS A 56 -6.02 -4.36 -3.91
CA CYS A 56 -5.67 -5.60 -4.61
C CYS A 56 -4.24 -6.11 -4.30
N ILE A 57 -3.67 -5.79 -3.13
CA ILE A 57 -2.33 -6.26 -2.76
C ILE A 57 -2.37 -7.76 -2.48
N PRO A 58 -1.56 -8.60 -3.18
CA PRO A 58 -1.53 -10.03 -2.95
C PRO A 58 -1.17 -10.38 -1.49
N ALA A 59 -1.84 -11.39 -0.91
CA ALA A 59 -1.74 -11.73 0.51
C ALA A 59 -0.30 -11.91 1.00
N HIS A 60 0.56 -12.56 0.20
CA HIS A 60 1.95 -12.83 0.56
C HIS A 60 2.84 -11.58 0.61
N PHE A 61 2.41 -10.45 0.00
CA PHE A 61 3.14 -9.18 0.09
C PHE A 61 2.63 -8.28 1.22
N ARG A 62 1.47 -8.51 1.80
CA ARG A 62 0.86 -7.64 2.83
C ARG A 62 1.70 -7.49 4.10
N SER A 63 2.58 -8.43 4.39
CA SER A 63 3.51 -8.38 5.54
C SER A 63 4.79 -7.58 5.28
N PHE A 64 5.06 -7.16 4.03
CA PHE A 64 6.28 -6.44 3.71
C PHE A 64 6.21 -4.99 4.21
N THR A 65 7.16 -4.64 5.07
CA THR A 65 7.37 -3.30 5.61
C THR A 65 8.73 -2.79 5.22
N LEU A 66 8.97 -1.48 5.33
CA LEU A 66 10.29 -0.91 5.06
C LEU A 66 11.38 -1.57 5.93
N ASP A 67 11.09 -1.79 7.22
CA ASP A 67 12.05 -2.45 8.11
C ASP A 67 12.33 -3.90 7.69
N SER A 68 11.31 -4.64 7.25
CA SER A 68 11.51 -6.03 6.79
C SER A 68 12.38 -6.11 5.53
N ILE A 69 12.27 -5.15 4.60
CA ILE A 69 13.12 -5.12 3.42
C ILE A 69 14.53 -4.63 3.74
N ARG A 70 14.71 -3.68 4.67
CA ARG A 70 16.03 -3.25 5.17
C ARG A 70 16.80 -4.41 5.79
N GLN A 71 16.17 -5.21 6.62
CA GLN A 71 16.81 -6.40 7.21
C GLN A 71 17.30 -7.38 6.15
N ARG A 72 16.54 -7.56 5.06
CA ARG A 72 16.99 -8.37 3.93
C ARG A 72 18.21 -7.77 3.22
N ALA A 73 18.28 -6.45 3.09
CA ALA A 73 19.39 -5.75 2.44
C ALA A 73 20.72 -5.90 3.19
N ILE A 74 20.70 -6.14 4.51
CA ILE A 74 21.92 -6.39 5.28
C ILE A 74 22.70 -7.59 4.71
N ASN A 75 21.98 -8.61 4.25
CA ASN A 75 22.56 -9.83 3.71
C ASN A 75 22.74 -9.78 2.18
N GLU A 76 22.20 -8.78 1.51
CA GLU A 76 22.18 -8.64 0.05
C GLU A 76 22.48 -7.18 -0.34
N PRO A 77 23.76 -6.75 -0.29
CA PRO A 77 24.15 -5.35 -0.48
C PRO A 77 23.79 -4.80 -1.87
N ASP A 78 23.65 -5.64 -2.89
CA ASP A 78 23.18 -5.28 -4.22
C ASP A 78 21.72 -4.77 -4.24
N LYS A 79 20.92 -5.12 -3.24
CA LYS A 79 19.56 -4.62 -3.06
C LYS A 79 19.48 -3.27 -2.34
N LYS A 80 20.57 -2.86 -1.70
CA LYS A 80 20.56 -1.64 -0.89
C LYS A 80 20.14 -0.42 -1.68
N ALA A 81 20.68 -0.21 -2.87
CA ALA A 81 20.37 0.95 -3.70
C ALA A 81 18.87 1.01 -4.07
N ALA A 82 18.24 -0.14 -4.35
CA ALA A 82 16.80 -0.20 -4.62
C ALA A 82 15.96 0.14 -3.39
N ILE A 83 16.38 -0.31 -2.21
CA ILE A 83 15.69 -0.04 -0.95
C ILE A 83 15.85 1.43 -0.57
N ASP A 84 17.05 1.99 -0.69
CA ASP A 84 17.32 3.41 -0.45
C ASP A 84 16.46 4.30 -1.38
N ALA A 85 16.28 3.91 -2.65
CA ALA A 85 15.41 4.62 -3.58
C ALA A 85 13.93 4.58 -3.17
N VAL A 86 13.43 3.43 -2.71
CA VAL A 86 12.06 3.30 -2.19
C VAL A 86 11.89 4.15 -0.93
N GLU A 87 12.86 4.13 -0.03
CA GLU A 87 12.84 4.93 1.20
C GLU A 87 12.86 6.42 0.90
N GLN A 88 13.70 6.85 -0.02
CA GLN A 88 13.73 8.23 -0.48
C GLN A 88 12.39 8.65 -1.08
N TRP A 89 11.80 7.80 -1.92
CA TRP A 89 10.48 8.06 -2.51
C TRP A 89 9.39 8.20 -1.44
N ILE A 90 9.39 7.32 -0.44
CA ILE A 90 8.48 7.40 0.71
C ILE A 90 8.66 8.70 1.48
N THR A 91 9.92 9.13 1.69
CA THR A 91 10.28 10.30 2.54
C THR A 91 10.01 11.62 1.84
N VAL A 92 10.38 11.74 0.57
CA VAL A 92 10.18 12.95 -0.24
C VAL A 92 8.69 13.11 -0.59
N GLY A 93 7.94 12.01 -0.62
CA GLY A 93 6.53 12.00 -0.95
C GLY A 93 6.27 12.25 -2.42
N TYR A 94 5.00 12.55 -2.71
CA TYR A 94 4.58 12.96 -4.04
C TYR A 94 4.81 14.46 -4.15
N VAL A 95 5.57 14.88 -5.15
CA VAL A 95 5.64 16.30 -5.50
C VAL A 95 4.46 16.58 -6.42
N GLU A 96 3.40 17.14 -5.87
CA GLU A 96 2.30 17.67 -6.68
C GLU A 96 2.81 18.86 -7.49
N ASP A 97 2.64 18.81 -8.80
CA ASP A 97 2.93 19.95 -9.66
C ASP A 97 1.99 21.11 -9.32
N PRO A 98 2.47 22.27 -8.90
CA PRO A 98 1.63 23.37 -8.44
C PRO A 98 0.71 23.94 -9.52
N VAL A 99 1.07 23.76 -10.81
CA VAL A 99 0.31 24.26 -11.96
C VAL A 99 -0.69 23.22 -12.48
N THR A 100 -0.18 21.99 -12.76
CA THR A 100 -1.01 20.95 -13.37
C THR A 100 -1.77 20.09 -12.35
N LYS A 101 -1.45 20.26 -11.05
CA LYS A 101 -2.01 19.44 -9.96
C LYS A 101 -1.75 17.92 -10.14
N ARG A 102 -0.71 17.56 -10.88
CA ARG A 102 -0.31 16.17 -11.14
C ARG A 102 0.94 15.82 -10.35
N TYR A 103 1.04 14.56 -9.98
CA TYR A 103 2.21 14.03 -9.30
C TYR A 103 3.35 13.80 -10.29
N LYS A 104 4.57 14.26 -9.95
CA LYS A 104 5.75 14.21 -10.84
C LYS A 104 6.74 13.10 -10.54
N SER A 105 6.55 12.32 -9.48
CA SER A 105 7.53 11.29 -9.12
C SER A 105 6.99 9.88 -9.33
N GLY A 106 7.55 9.19 -10.29
CA GLY A 106 7.44 7.73 -10.44
C GLY A 106 8.75 7.06 -9.99
N LEU A 107 8.65 5.85 -9.48
CA LEU A 107 9.80 5.00 -9.15
C LEU A 107 9.75 3.74 -10.00
N VAL A 108 10.86 3.41 -10.68
CA VAL A 108 10.99 2.20 -11.49
C VAL A 108 12.11 1.34 -10.94
N LEU A 109 11.80 0.09 -10.59
CA LEU A 109 12.80 -0.92 -10.26
C LEU A 109 12.94 -1.88 -11.44
N ALA A 110 14.13 -1.90 -12.04
CA ALA A 110 14.48 -2.82 -13.12
C ALA A 110 15.49 -3.88 -12.62
N GLY A 111 15.51 -5.03 -13.27
CA GLY A 111 16.43 -6.15 -12.95
C GLY A 111 15.81 -7.51 -13.24
N ASP A 112 16.60 -8.57 -13.07
CA ASP A 112 16.23 -9.94 -13.39
C ASP A 112 15.03 -10.46 -12.59
N TYR A 113 14.42 -11.50 -13.11
CA TYR A 113 13.34 -12.23 -12.43
C TYR A 113 13.83 -12.80 -11.07
N GLY A 114 12.93 -12.86 -10.09
CA GLY A 114 13.24 -13.43 -8.77
C GLY A 114 14.10 -12.53 -7.85
N ARG A 115 14.52 -11.35 -8.26
CA ARG A 115 15.36 -10.44 -7.45
C ARG A 115 14.59 -9.69 -6.36
N GLY A 116 13.28 -9.91 -6.22
CA GLY A 116 12.46 -9.34 -5.16
C GLY A 116 12.03 -7.89 -5.38
N LYS A 117 12.01 -7.41 -6.64
CA LYS A 117 11.57 -6.04 -7.00
C LYS A 117 10.18 -5.72 -6.43
N THR A 118 9.24 -6.61 -6.65
CA THR A 118 7.85 -6.50 -6.20
C THR A 118 7.76 -6.30 -4.68
N GLY A 119 8.43 -7.18 -3.91
CA GLY A 119 8.49 -7.06 -2.45
C GLY A 119 9.17 -5.77 -1.98
N THR A 120 10.16 -5.27 -2.72
CA THR A 120 10.85 -4.01 -2.39
C THR A 120 9.95 -2.79 -2.62
N MET A 121 9.05 -2.84 -3.61
CA MET A 121 8.09 -1.75 -3.88
C MET A 121 6.88 -1.74 -2.95
N THR A 122 6.54 -2.88 -2.33
CA THR A 122 5.35 -3.00 -1.47
C THR A 122 5.28 -1.96 -0.34
N PRO A 123 6.36 -1.65 0.39
CA PRO A 123 6.33 -0.61 1.42
C PRO A 123 5.89 0.77 0.92
N ALA A 124 6.12 1.10 -0.36
CA ALA A 124 5.71 2.38 -0.92
C ALA A 124 4.18 2.50 -1.03
N ILE A 125 3.51 1.50 -1.62
CA ILE A 125 2.04 1.50 -1.67
C ILE A 125 1.42 1.37 -0.28
N ARG A 126 2.02 0.53 0.59
CA ARG A 126 1.60 0.40 1.99
C ARG A 126 1.63 1.75 2.72
N HIS A 127 2.76 2.47 2.64
CA HIS A 127 2.90 3.79 3.26
C HIS A 127 1.81 4.75 2.79
N SER A 128 1.53 4.76 1.50
CA SER A 128 0.49 5.62 0.92
C SER A 128 -0.90 5.32 1.47
N LEU A 129 -1.25 4.04 1.61
CA LEU A 129 -2.50 3.60 2.24
C LEU A 129 -2.58 3.99 3.73
N GLU A 130 -1.46 3.89 4.46
CA GLU A 130 -1.35 4.32 5.86
C GLU A 130 -1.54 5.83 6.03
N GLN A 131 -1.21 6.62 5.00
CA GLN A 131 -1.46 8.07 4.94
C GLN A 131 -2.89 8.42 4.46
N GLY A 132 -3.76 7.43 4.31
CA GLY A 132 -5.15 7.63 3.89
C GLY A 132 -5.32 7.89 2.39
N LYS A 133 -4.29 7.65 1.58
CA LYS A 133 -4.37 7.75 0.12
C LYS A 133 -4.97 6.47 -0.47
N SER A 134 -5.62 6.60 -1.60
CA SER A 134 -6.08 5.46 -2.38
C SER A 134 -4.91 4.82 -3.15
N GLY A 135 -4.89 3.50 -3.22
CA GLY A 135 -3.84 2.77 -3.91
C GLY A 135 -4.38 1.59 -4.70
N LEU A 136 -3.68 1.19 -5.76
CA LEU A 136 -4.03 0.03 -6.55
C LEU A 136 -2.76 -0.73 -6.96
N TRP A 137 -2.75 -2.02 -6.65
CA TRP A 137 -1.77 -2.96 -7.19
C TRP A 137 -2.30 -3.54 -8.50
N ILE A 138 -1.51 -3.45 -9.53
CA ILE A 138 -1.84 -3.93 -10.87
C ILE A 138 -0.77 -4.92 -11.31
N GLU A 139 -1.13 -6.18 -11.46
CA GLU A 139 -0.40 -7.13 -12.30
C GLU A 139 -0.79 -6.81 -13.75
N VAL A 140 0.21 -6.40 -14.54
CA VAL A 140 -0.05 -5.78 -15.85
C VAL A 140 -0.74 -6.73 -16.83
N THR A 141 -0.37 -8.00 -16.83
CA THR A 141 -0.95 -8.98 -17.76
C THR A 141 -2.42 -9.23 -17.46
N ASP A 142 -2.77 -9.40 -16.18
CA ASP A 142 -4.15 -9.62 -15.75
C ASP A 142 -5.01 -8.37 -15.99
N PHE A 143 -4.46 -7.18 -15.73
CA PHE A 143 -5.17 -5.92 -15.96
C PHE A 143 -5.47 -5.70 -17.43
N VAL A 144 -4.48 -5.89 -18.32
CA VAL A 144 -4.67 -5.78 -19.77
C VAL A 144 -5.71 -6.78 -20.25
N GLY A 145 -5.64 -8.03 -19.80
CA GLY A 145 -6.64 -9.05 -20.13
C GLY A 145 -8.05 -8.67 -19.68
N ALA A 146 -8.17 -8.07 -18.48
CA ALA A 146 -9.45 -7.59 -17.96
C ALA A 146 -10.02 -6.40 -18.77
N ILE A 147 -9.15 -5.48 -19.21
CA ILE A 147 -9.57 -4.39 -20.11
C ILE A 147 -10.03 -4.93 -21.46
N GLN A 148 -9.26 -5.83 -22.08
CA GLN A 148 -9.60 -6.43 -23.36
C GLN A 148 -10.89 -7.25 -23.31
N SER A 149 -11.13 -8.01 -22.26
CA SER A 149 -12.39 -8.75 -22.07
C SER A 149 -13.59 -7.80 -21.96
N GLY A 150 -13.39 -6.62 -21.36
CA GLY A 150 -14.40 -5.58 -21.20
C GLY A 150 -14.75 -4.83 -22.49
N TYR A 151 -14.04 -5.04 -23.61
CA TYR A 151 -14.40 -4.41 -24.88
C TYR A 151 -15.75 -4.88 -25.42
N ARG A 152 -16.19 -6.09 -25.07
CA ARG A 152 -17.45 -6.66 -25.54
C ARG A 152 -18.67 -6.16 -24.76
N ASP A 153 -18.50 -5.91 -23.45
CA ASP A 153 -19.57 -5.50 -22.55
C ASP A 153 -19.53 -4.01 -22.17
N GLY A 154 -18.54 -3.26 -22.69
CA GLY A 154 -18.39 -1.82 -22.46
C GLY A 154 -17.74 -1.47 -21.11
N THR A 155 -17.28 -2.43 -20.31
CA THR A 155 -16.70 -2.17 -18.96
C THR A 155 -15.24 -1.76 -18.99
N SER A 156 -14.56 -1.84 -20.13
CA SER A 156 -13.13 -1.52 -20.30
C SER A 156 -12.78 -0.10 -19.87
N LEU A 157 -13.61 0.87 -20.28
CA LEU A 157 -13.38 2.28 -19.98
C LEU A 157 -13.53 2.55 -18.47
N GLU A 158 -14.57 2.04 -17.85
CA GLU A 158 -14.81 2.19 -16.40
C GLU A 158 -13.65 1.64 -15.57
N ARG A 159 -13.11 0.48 -15.94
CA ARG A 159 -11.94 -0.12 -15.26
C ARG A 159 -10.69 0.73 -15.40
N LEU A 160 -10.43 1.23 -16.62
CA LEU A 160 -9.28 2.10 -16.87
C LEU A 160 -9.41 3.41 -16.09
N GLU A 161 -10.57 4.07 -16.13
CA GLU A 161 -10.84 5.29 -15.39
C GLU A 161 -10.74 5.10 -13.87
N ALA A 162 -11.23 3.97 -13.35
CA ALA A 162 -11.09 3.65 -11.92
C ALA A 162 -9.62 3.54 -11.51
N ALA A 163 -8.80 2.88 -12.33
CA ALA A 163 -7.36 2.78 -12.09
C ALA A 163 -6.64 4.14 -12.23
N GLN A 164 -7.10 5.01 -13.12
CA GLN A 164 -6.51 6.35 -13.30
C GLN A 164 -6.75 7.28 -12.10
N LYS A 165 -7.86 7.10 -11.38
CA LYS A 165 -8.31 8.00 -10.29
C LYS A 165 -7.67 7.74 -8.93
N VAL A 166 -7.02 6.59 -8.71
CA VAL A 166 -6.35 6.32 -7.43
C VAL A 166 -5.08 7.17 -7.27
N ASP A 167 -4.70 7.49 -6.03
CA ASP A 167 -3.53 8.33 -5.77
C ASP A 167 -2.22 7.65 -6.13
N VAL A 168 -2.12 6.33 -5.92
CA VAL A 168 -0.90 5.54 -6.14
C VAL A 168 -1.21 4.25 -6.88
N ILE A 169 -0.43 3.96 -7.91
CA ILE A 169 -0.45 2.68 -8.60
C ILE A 169 0.91 2.00 -8.47
N LEU A 170 0.90 0.71 -8.14
CA LEU A 170 2.04 -0.16 -8.30
C LEU A 170 1.79 -1.07 -9.51
N LEU A 171 2.58 -0.89 -10.57
CA LEU A 171 2.56 -1.74 -11.75
C LEU A 171 3.60 -2.85 -11.60
N ASP A 172 3.13 -4.07 -11.49
CA ASP A 172 3.98 -5.26 -11.37
C ASP A 172 4.06 -6.01 -12.71
N ASP A 173 5.21 -6.63 -12.95
CA ASP A 173 5.53 -7.41 -14.15
C ASP A 173 5.32 -6.63 -15.48
N LEU A 174 5.69 -5.33 -15.47
CA LEU A 174 5.53 -4.44 -16.61
C LEU A 174 6.22 -4.97 -17.88
N GLY A 175 7.36 -5.65 -17.76
CA GLY A 175 8.18 -6.15 -18.87
C GLY A 175 8.05 -7.64 -19.15
N ASP A 176 7.08 -8.34 -18.56
CA ASP A 176 6.97 -9.80 -18.76
C ASP A 176 6.48 -10.12 -20.18
N LYS A 177 7.37 -10.79 -20.92
CA LYS A 177 7.11 -11.28 -22.28
C LYS A 177 6.64 -12.74 -22.29
N SER A 178 6.43 -13.34 -21.13
CA SER A 178 6.44 -14.79 -20.99
C SER A 178 5.18 -15.51 -21.52
N ARG A 179 4.07 -14.82 -21.70
CA ARG A 179 2.82 -15.50 -22.11
C ARG A 179 2.52 -15.49 -23.61
N ASP A 180 2.93 -14.46 -24.37
CA ASP A 180 2.56 -14.34 -25.80
C ASP A 180 3.67 -13.83 -26.73
N GLY A 181 4.93 -13.76 -26.29
CA GLY A 181 6.11 -13.52 -27.15
C GLY A 181 6.22 -12.14 -27.80
N ALA A 182 5.15 -11.37 -27.87
CA ALA A 182 5.13 -10.02 -28.43
C ALA A 182 4.36 -9.08 -27.51
N GLU A 183 4.99 -7.96 -27.19
CA GLU A 183 4.27 -6.83 -26.61
C GLU A 183 3.30 -6.30 -27.66
N THR A 184 2.00 -6.56 -27.49
CA THR A 184 0.98 -6.11 -28.44
C THR A 184 0.81 -4.59 -28.37
N ASP A 185 0.52 -3.96 -29.50
CA ASP A 185 0.28 -2.51 -29.54
C ASP A 185 -0.88 -2.10 -28.61
N ASP A 186 -1.83 -2.99 -28.40
CA ASP A 186 -2.96 -2.77 -27.50
C ASP A 186 -2.50 -2.73 -26.02
N ARG A 187 -1.61 -3.65 -25.61
CA ARG A 187 -0.99 -3.64 -24.26
C ARG A 187 -0.25 -2.32 -24.02
N ARG A 188 0.58 -1.92 -24.99
CA ARG A 188 1.32 -0.63 -24.90
C ARG A 188 0.36 0.54 -24.79
N ARG A 189 -0.70 0.56 -25.57
CA ARG A 189 -1.73 1.61 -25.55
C ARG A 189 -2.42 1.71 -24.20
N ILE A 190 -2.86 0.59 -23.61
CA ILE A 190 -3.52 0.55 -22.30
C ILE A 190 -2.58 1.09 -21.21
N ILE A 191 -1.33 0.59 -21.16
CA ILE A 191 -0.35 1.05 -20.18
C ILE A 191 0.01 2.52 -20.39
N TYR A 192 0.18 2.95 -21.63
CA TYR A 192 0.44 4.36 -21.95
C TYR A 192 -0.71 5.25 -21.48
N GLN A 193 -1.97 4.88 -21.71
CA GLN A 193 -3.13 5.62 -21.24
C GLN A 193 -3.20 5.71 -19.73
N LEU A 194 -2.85 4.61 -19.02
CA LEU A 194 -2.83 4.58 -17.56
C LEU A 194 -1.73 5.50 -16.99
N VAL A 195 -0.52 5.41 -17.54
CA VAL A 195 0.64 6.18 -17.03
C VAL A 195 0.53 7.64 -17.43
N ASN A 196 0.18 7.93 -18.71
CA ASN A 196 0.15 9.30 -19.22
C ASN A 196 -0.98 10.15 -18.59
N TYR A 197 -2.06 9.55 -18.12
CA TYR A 197 -3.09 10.26 -17.37
C TYR A 197 -2.55 10.90 -16.08
N ARG A 198 -1.47 10.34 -15.53
CA ARG A 198 -0.89 10.74 -14.24
C ARG A 198 0.25 11.77 -14.38
N HIS A 199 0.64 12.10 -15.61
CA HIS A 199 1.61 13.13 -15.96
C HIS A 199 0.89 14.38 -16.49
#